data_3aacada484fec501b21cd540ac8c58d7
#
_entry.id   3aacada484fec501b21cd540ac8c58d7
#
_cell.length_a   1.000
_cell.length_b   1.000
_cell.length_c   1.000
_cell.angle_alpha   90.00
_cell.angle_beta   90.00
_cell.angle_gamma   90.00
#
_symmetry.space_group_name_H-M   'P 1'
#
loop_
_entity.id
_entity.type
_entity.pdbx_description
1 polymer ?
#
loop_
_entity_poly.entity_id
_entity_poly.type
_entity_poly.pdbx_seq_one_letter_code
_entity_poly.pdbx_strand_id
1 'polypeptide(L)'
;MTHGKSIKLFLVDGSINGILTAEIINWTGHVLSAPRTKLLDLIQREECARTGIYFLVGQDPEDSLPSVYIGESDDVANRLKQHNRTEDAGGKDFWEKVCLVTGKDQNITKTHIKYLESRLIDIAKRSGQCLLKNGTAHLYNRLPESDTADMEYFLEQIQVVLPALGYTFLKEMKYPSEQSKVHSIAPASVENFNTEADFYLSARDIQAKAKIIDGEFYVLKGSQVRRDVSQPTHNYMKNLRPQLFENNIIDPNTYTFNQDYLFSSPSAAGAVILGRACNGRKEWKDSTNHLTYETWQQNQVERVIQE
;
A
#
# COMPACT_ATOMS: atom_id res chain seq x y z
N MET A 1 -8.27 9.22 19.10
CA MET A 1 -8.50 7.79 19.46
C MET A 1 -8.89 7.05 18.19
N THR A 2 -8.09 6.10 17.76
CA THR A 2 -8.46 5.21 16.63
C THR A 2 -9.41 4.15 17.18
N HIS A 3 -10.65 4.14 16.71
CA HIS A 3 -11.60 3.09 17.05
C HIS A 3 -11.36 1.86 16.18
N GLY A 4 -11.54 0.67 16.76
CA GLY A 4 -11.52 -0.58 16.01
C GLY A 4 -12.57 -0.58 14.90
N LYS A 5 -12.26 -1.21 13.76
CA LYS A 5 -13.18 -1.34 12.60
C LYS A 5 -13.39 -2.81 12.30
N SER A 6 -14.64 -3.20 12.05
CA SER A 6 -14.97 -4.55 11.59
C SER A 6 -15.10 -4.55 10.06
N ILE A 7 -14.39 -5.46 9.41
CA ILE A 7 -14.54 -5.73 7.98
C ILE A 7 -15.21 -7.09 7.83
N LYS A 8 -16.35 -7.11 7.15
CA LYS A 8 -17.05 -8.35 6.80
C LYS A 8 -16.58 -8.81 5.43
N LEU A 9 -15.98 -9.99 5.38
CA LEU A 9 -15.61 -10.67 4.15
C LEU A 9 -16.62 -11.78 3.86
N PHE A 10 -17.02 -11.89 2.59
CA PHE A 10 -17.89 -12.96 2.13
C PHE A 10 -17.30 -13.64 0.90
N LEU A 11 -17.16 -14.94 0.96
CA LEU A 11 -16.67 -15.80 -0.11
C LEU A 11 -17.86 -16.24 -0.96
N VAL A 12 -18.05 -15.62 -2.12
CA VAL A 12 -19.24 -15.83 -2.96
C VAL A 12 -19.38 -17.27 -3.41
N ASP A 13 -18.26 -17.89 -3.78
CA ASP A 13 -18.17 -19.29 -4.22
C ASP A 13 -17.51 -20.22 -3.20
N GLY A 14 -17.40 -19.77 -1.93
CA GLY A 14 -16.80 -20.54 -0.85
C GLY A 14 -15.28 -20.69 -0.93
N SER A 15 -14.63 -20.07 -1.92
CA SER A 15 -13.18 -20.13 -2.12
C SER A 15 -12.50 -18.79 -1.88
N ILE A 16 -11.36 -18.78 -1.19
CA ILE A 16 -10.52 -17.60 -1.02
C ILE A 16 -9.87 -17.12 -2.33
N ASN A 17 -9.77 -18.02 -3.31
CA ASN A 17 -9.23 -17.74 -4.64
C ASN A 17 -10.33 -17.39 -5.67
N GLY A 18 -11.58 -17.27 -5.22
CA GLY A 18 -12.74 -16.94 -6.03
C GLY A 18 -13.15 -15.48 -5.96
N ILE A 19 -14.46 -15.24 -6.06
CA ILE A 19 -15.04 -13.91 -5.90
C ILE A 19 -15.23 -13.63 -4.41
N LEU A 20 -14.62 -12.53 -3.95
CA LEU A 20 -14.73 -12.02 -2.58
C LEU A 20 -15.51 -10.72 -2.57
N THR A 21 -16.35 -10.53 -1.57
CA THR A 21 -16.88 -9.20 -1.25
C THR A 21 -16.41 -8.75 0.12
N ALA A 22 -16.21 -7.43 0.29
CA ALA A 22 -15.78 -6.84 1.54
C ALA A 22 -16.57 -5.55 1.83
N GLU A 23 -16.93 -5.37 3.10
CA GLU A 23 -17.67 -4.20 3.54
C GLU A 23 -17.34 -3.82 4.99
N ILE A 24 -17.48 -2.53 5.31
CA ILE A 24 -17.49 -2.01 6.68
C ILE A 24 -18.94 -1.65 7.02
N ILE A 25 -19.39 -1.97 8.24
CA ILE A 25 -20.82 -1.85 8.65
C ILE A 25 -21.37 -0.43 8.41
N ASN A 26 -20.64 0.59 8.81
CA ASN A 26 -21.09 2.00 8.72
C ASN A 26 -20.51 2.72 7.50
N TRP A 27 -20.31 1.99 6.40
CA TRP A 27 -19.81 2.53 5.16
C TRP A 27 -20.74 2.14 4.01
N THR A 28 -21.04 3.11 3.16
CA THR A 28 -21.88 2.90 1.97
C THR A 28 -21.12 2.20 0.83
N GLY A 29 -19.81 2.09 0.93
CA GLY A 29 -19.00 1.40 -0.05
C GLY A 29 -19.14 -0.12 0.02
N HIS A 30 -19.03 -0.76 -1.13
CA HIS A 30 -19.01 -2.20 -1.31
C HIS A 30 -17.84 -2.57 -2.23
N VAL A 31 -17.03 -3.50 -1.79
CA VAL A 31 -15.82 -3.91 -2.50
C VAL A 31 -15.98 -5.33 -3.01
N LEU A 32 -15.65 -5.57 -4.28
CA LEU A 32 -15.55 -6.91 -4.85
C LEU A 32 -14.12 -7.13 -5.35
N SER A 33 -13.62 -8.35 -5.15
CA SER A 33 -12.31 -8.78 -5.66
C SER A 33 -12.45 -10.14 -6.33
N ALA A 34 -11.82 -10.30 -7.48
CA ALA A 34 -11.84 -11.57 -8.22
C ALA A 34 -10.56 -11.76 -9.04
N PRO A 35 -10.12 -13.01 -9.27
CA PRO A 35 -9.11 -13.29 -10.28
C PRO A 35 -9.72 -13.11 -11.69
N ARG A 36 -8.89 -12.77 -12.68
CA ARG A 36 -9.31 -12.60 -14.08
C ARG A 36 -10.01 -13.84 -14.64
N THR A 37 -9.64 -15.03 -14.18
CA THR A 37 -10.27 -16.31 -14.55
C THR A 37 -11.75 -16.39 -14.17
N LYS A 38 -12.19 -15.58 -13.20
CA LYS A 38 -13.59 -15.47 -12.75
C LYS A 38 -14.32 -14.25 -13.33
N LEU A 39 -13.75 -13.62 -14.36
CA LEU A 39 -14.31 -12.39 -14.92
C LEU A 39 -15.75 -12.58 -15.40
N LEU A 40 -16.09 -13.70 -16.04
CA LEU A 40 -17.45 -13.96 -16.54
C LEU A 40 -18.48 -14.01 -15.41
N ASP A 41 -18.15 -14.67 -14.30
CA ASP A 41 -19.01 -14.73 -13.12
C ASP A 41 -19.13 -13.36 -12.45
N LEU A 42 -18.02 -12.63 -12.40
CA LEU A 42 -17.96 -11.30 -11.77
C LEU A 42 -18.85 -10.28 -12.50
N ILE A 43 -18.77 -10.20 -13.85
CA ILE A 43 -19.51 -9.19 -14.63
C ILE A 43 -21.02 -9.44 -14.68
N GLN A 44 -21.48 -10.61 -14.25
CA GLN A 44 -22.91 -10.92 -14.10
C GLN A 44 -23.49 -10.41 -12.78
N ARG A 45 -22.64 -10.00 -11.84
CA ARG A 45 -23.10 -9.47 -10.57
C ARG A 45 -23.68 -8.07 -10.74
N GLU A 46 -24.75 -7.79 -10.03
CA GLU A 46 -25.44 -6.50 -10.09
C GLU A 46 -24.55 -5.32 -9.69
N GLU A 47 -23.59 -5.55 -8.79
CA GLU A 47 -22.65 -4.52 -8.33
C GLU A 47 -21.75 -4.03 -9.46
N CYS A 48 -21.45 -4.88 -10.43
CA CYS A 48 -20.63 -4.51 -11.59
C CYS A 48 -21.33 -3.61 -12.60
N ALA A 49 -22.67 -3.56 -12.58
CA ALA A 49 -23.46 -2.63 -13.40
C ALA A 49 -23.55 -1.22 -12.79
N ARG A 50 -22.99 -1.03 -11.59
CA ARG A 50 -23.04 0.26 -10.87
C ARG A 50 -21.89 1.16 -11.23
N THR A 51 -22.09 2.44 -10.97
CA THR A 51 -21.02 3.46 -10.94
C THR A 51 -19.97 3.10 -9.91
N GLY A 52 -18.69 3.07 -10.31
CA GLY A 52 -17.63 2.66 -9.41
C GLY A 52 -16.22 2.88 -9.93
N ILE A 53 -15.28 2.58 -9.05
CA ILE A 53 -13.84 2.57 -9.31
C ILE A 53 -13.39 1.13 -9.37
N TYR A 54 -12.41 0.86 -10.22
CA TYR A 54 -11.81 -0.46 -10.30
C TYR A 54 -10.28 -0.38 -10.41
N PHE A 55 -9.66 -1.43 -9.92
CA PHE A 55 -8.21 -1.62 -9.93
C PHE A 55 -7.92 -2.91 -10.70
N LEU A 56 -7.15 -2.80 -11.77
CA LEU A 56 -6.59 -3.97 -12.46
C LEU A 56 -5.19 -4.19 -11.91
N VAL A 57 -4.94 -5.36 -11.37
CA VAL A 57 -3.69 -5.68 -10.68
C VAL A 57 -3.06 -6.90 -11.32
N GLY A 58 -1.81 -6.79 -11.70
CA GLY A 58 -0.99 -7.88 -12.20
C GLY A 58 0.37 -7.90 -11.52
N GLN A 59 1.03 -9.06 -11.58
CA GLN A 59 2.38 -9.24 -11.07
C GLN A 59 3.28 -9.64 -12.21
N ASP A 60 4.24 -8.78 -12.54
CA ASP A 60 5.31 -9.16 -13.45
C ASP A 60 6.29 -10.06 -12.68
N PRO A 61 6.60 -11.29 -13.18
CA PRO A 61 7.55 -12.18 -12.52
C PRO A 61 8.95 -11.57 -12.37
N GLU A 62 9.31 -10.62 -13.22
CA GLU A 62 10.61 -9.94 -13.19
C GLU A 62 10.59 -8.68 -12.32
N ASP A 63 9.39 -8.21 -11.92
CA ASP A 63 9.21 -7.01 -11.11
C ASP A 63 8.76 -7.34 -9.68
N SER A 64 9.32 -6.63 -8.72
CA SER A 64 8.97 -6.78 -7.30
C SER A 64 7.71 -6.04 -6.90
N LEU A 65 7.29 -5.06 -7.70
CA LEU A 65 6.09 -4.26 -7.45
C LEU A 65 4.94 -4.70 -8.36
N PRO A 66 3.70 -4.73 -7.85
CA PRO A 66 2.55 -5.02 -8.68
C PRO A 66 2.32 -3.92 -9.72
N SER A 67 1.97 -4.31 -10.93
CA SER A 67 1.45 -3.39 -11.95
C SER A 67 -0.02 -3.08 -11.64
N VAL A 68 -0.38 -1.80 -11.55
CA VAL A 68 -1.73 -1.37 -11.18
C VAL A 68 -2.27 -0.35 -12.16
N TYR A 69 -3.48 -0.55 -12.63
CA TYR A 69 -4.27 0.44 -13.35
C TYR A 69 -5.51 0.77 -12.53
N ILE A 70 -5.75 2.05 -12.31
CA ILE A 70 -6.90 2.58 -11.58
C ILE A 70 -7.83 3.23 -12.61
N GLY A 71 -9.11 2.89 -12.58
CA GLY A 71 -10.07 3.46 -13.52
C GLY A 71 -11.45 3.64 -12.88
N GLU A 72 -12.26 4.45 -13.54
CA GLU A 72 -13.65 4.71 -13.17
C GLU A 72 -14.61 4.32 -14.29
N SER A 73 -15.84 3.98 -13.94
CA SER A 73 -16.90 3.73 -14.91
C SER A 73 -18.28 3.87 -14.30
N ASP A 74 -19.25 4.29 -15.12
CA ASP A 74 -20.68 4.22 -14.76
C ASP A 74 -21.22 2.79 -14.86
N ASP A 75 -20.56 1.96 -15.67
CA ASP A 75 -20.83 0.54 -15.86
C ASP A 75 -19.47 -0.19 -15.86
N VAL A 76 -19.09 -0.70 -14.69
CA VAL A 76 -17.81 -1.39 -14.52
C VAL A 76 -17.76 -2.67 -15.32
N ALA A 77 -18.89 -3.41 -15.44
CA ALA A 77 -18.94 -4.66 -16.22
C ALA A 77 -18.55 -4.44 -17.68
N ASN A 78 -19.12 -3.41 -18.32
CA ASN A 78 -18.78 -3.08 -19.71
C ASN A 78 -17.31 -2.63 -19.84
N ARG A 79 -16.80 -1.89 -18.87
CA ARG A 79 -15.41 -1.45 -18.87
C ARG A 79 -14.43 -2.60 -18.73
N LEU A 80 -14.72 -3.57 -17.85
CA LEU A 80 -13.90 -4.77 -17.68
C LEU A 80 -13.90 -5.65 -18.93
N LYS A 81 -15.04 -5.77 -19.63
CA LYS A 81 -15.10 -6.44 -20.95
C LYS A 81 -14.18 -5.79 -21.97
N GLN A 82 -14.10 -4.45 -21.99
CA GLN A 82 -13.18 -3.72 -22.87
C GLN A 82 -11.72 -4.03 -22.53
N HIS A 83 -11.36 -3.98 -21.24
CA HIS A 83 -10.00 -4.28 -20.79
C HIS A 83 -9.59 -5.74 -20.99
N ASN A 84 -10.53 -6.66 -21.07
CA ASN A 84 -10.25 -8.08 -21.33
C ASN A 84 -9.99 -8.40 -22.81
N ARG A 85 -10.15 -7.46 -23.73
CA ARG A 85 -9.79 -7.63 -25.14
C ARG A 85 -8.27 -7.79 -25.29
N THR A 86 -7.83 -8.22 -26.46
CA THR A 86 -6.40 -8.21 -26.82
C THR A 86 -5.86 -6.77 -26.81
N GLU A 87 -4.57 -6.59 -26.62
CA GLU A 87 -3.93 -5.26 -26.63
C GLU A 87 -4.17 -4.54 -27.96
N ASP A 88 -4.08 -5.24 -29.09
CA ASP A 88 -4.37 -4.70 -30.42
C ASP A 88 -5.81 -4.17 -30.57
N ALA A 89 -6.75 -4.72 -29.78
CA ALA A 89 -8.14 -4.25 -29.72
C ALA A 89 -8.38 -3.24 -28.57
N GLY A 90 -7.31 -2.66 -28.00
CA GLY A 90 -7.36 -1.68 -26.93
C GLY A 90 -7.59 -2.25 -25.54
N GLY A 91 -7.40 -3.54 -25.35
CA GLY A 91 -7.43 -4.22 -24.06
C GLY A 91 -6.16 -3.97 -23.23
N LYS A 92 -6.07 -4.62 -22.09
CA LYS A 92 -4.91 -4.60 -21.19
C LYS A 92 -4.60 -6.04 -20.78
N ASP A 93 -3.39 -6.49 -21.06
CA ASP A 93 -3.05 -7.91 -20.82
C ASP A 93 -2.30 -8.16 -19.51
N PHE A 94 -1.73 -7.14 -18.90
CA PHE A 94 -0.87 -7.24 -17.73
C PHE A 94 -1.58 -7.71 -16.43
N TRP A 95 -2.91 -7.67 -16.34
CA TRP A 95 -3.64 -7.88 -15.09
C TRP A 95 -4.12 -9.32 -14.91
N GLU A 96 -4.08 -9.77 -13.66
CA GLU A 96 -4.51 -11.10 -13.21
C GLU A 96 -5.67 -11.04 -12.21
N LYS A 97 -5.81 -9.93 -11.52
CA LYS A 97 -6.85 -9.69 -10.52
C LYS A 97 -7.53 -8.36 -10.78
N VAL A 98 -8.78 -8.29 -10.41
CA VAL A 98 -9.55 -7.05 -10.39
C VAL A 98 -10.13 -6.84 -9.00
N CYS A 99 -10.08 -5.60 -8.54
CA CYS A 99 -10.82 -5.14 -7.37
C CYS A 99 -11.69 -3.97 -7.81
N LEU A 100 -12.97 -3.98 -7.48
CA LEU A 100 -13.87 -2.87 -7.76
C LEU A 100 -14.52 -2.36 -6.47
N VAL A 101 -14.80 -1.07 -6.43
CA VAL A 101 -15.43 -0.38 -5.31
C VAL A 101 -16.63 0.38 -5.86
N THR A 102 -17.82 0.07 -5.36
CA THR A 102 -19.09 0.69 -5.76
C THR A 102 -19.83 1.19 -4.54
N GLY A 103 -20.88 2.02 -4.74
CA GLY A 103 -21.83 2.34 -3.68
C GLY A 103 -22.85 1.22 -3.48
N LYS A 104 -23.27 0.97 -2.24
CA LYS A 104 -24.46 0.15 -1.93
C LYS A 104 -25.75 0.85 -2.33
N ASP A 105 -25.72 2.17 -2.35
CA ASP A 105 -26.77 3.07 -2.76
C ASP A 105 -26.41 3.77 -4.08
N GLN A 106 -27.33 4.61 -4.58
CA GLN A 106 -27.14 5.37 -5.82
C GLN A 106 -26.51 6.77 -5.59
N ASN A 107 -25.98 7.04 -4.39
CA ASN A 107 -25.45 8.36 -4.04
C ASN A 107 -24.07 8.62 -4.67
N ILE A 108 -23.36 7.58 -5.08
CA ILE A 108 -22.07 7.71 -5.79
C ILE A 108 -22.31 8.08 -7.26
N THR A 109 -21.97 9.32 -7.61
CA THR A 109 -22.16 9.87 -8.96
C THR A 109 -20.89 9.77 -9.79
N LYS A 110 -21.01 10.02 -11.10
CA LYS A 110 -19.89 10.10 -12.04
C LYS A 110 -18.82 11.12 -11.60
N THR A 111 -19.23 12.24 -11.04
CA THR A 111 -18.31 13.27 -10.57
C THR A 111 -17.52 12.79 -9.35
N HIS A 112 -18.19 12.08 -8.44
CA HIS A 112 -17.55 11.47 -7.28
C HIS A 112 -16.49 10.44 -7.66
N ILE A 113 -16.78 9.53 -8.59
CA ILE A 113 -15.80 8.50 -8.98
C ILE A 113 -14.61 9.07 -9.75
N LYS A 114 -14.80 10.13 -10.55
CA LYS A 114 -13.68 10.85 -11.19
C LYS A 114 -12.77 11.52 -10.16
N TYR A 115 -13.36 12.11 -9.12
CA TYR A 115 -12.60 12.67 -8.01
C TYR A 115 -11.79 11.58 -7.30
N LEU A 116 -12.45 10.49 -6.92
CA LEU A 116 -11.81 9.36 -6.23
C LEU A 116 -10.72 8.70 -7.08
N GLU A 117 -10.93 8.50 -8.39
CA GLU A 117 -9.91 8.00 -9.31
C GLU A 117 -8.65 8.86 -9.29
N SER A 118 -8.81 10.19 -9.45
CA SER A 118 -7.68 11.11 -9.43
C SER A 118 -6.92 11.08 -8.11
N ARG A 119 -7.65 11.06 -6.99
CA ARG A 119 -7.07 10.97 -5.63
C ARG A 119 -6.32 9.66 -5.42
N LEU A 120 -6.91 8.54 -5.84
CA LEU A 120 -6.31 7.21 -5.71
C LEU A 120 -5.04 7.08 -6.56
N ILE A 121 -5.02 7.64 -7.77
CA ILE A 121 -3.82 7.70 -8.61
C ILE A 121 -2.71 8.50 -7.92
N ASP A 122 -3.03 9.64 -7.32
CA ASP A 122 -2.04 10.45 -6.59
C ASP A 122 -1.50 9.73 -5.36
N ILE A 123 -2.37 9.03 -4.61
CA ILE A 123 -1.97 8.24 -3.45
C ILE A 123 -1.04 7.10 -3.90
N ALA A 124 -1.41 6.36 -4.94
CA ALA A 124 -0.59 5.27 -5.47
C ALA A 124 0.78 5.76 -5.98
N LYS A 125 0.84 6.94 -6.62
CA LYS A 125 2.11 7.56 -7.02
C LYS A 125 2.98 7.91 -5.81
N ARG A 126 2.39 8.53 -4.78
CA ARG A 126 3.12 8.94 -3.57
C ARG A 126 3.56 7.73 -2.74
N SER A 127 2.76 6.67 -2.71
CA SER A 127 3.13 5.45 -1.98
C SER A 127 4.36 4.76 -2.57
N GLY A 128 4.55 4.83 -3.90
CA GLY A 128 5.64 4.14 -4.59
C GLY A 128 5.59 2.61 -4.46
N GLN A 129 4.42 2.04 -4.12
CA GLN A 129 4.24 0.60 -3.86
C GLN A 129 3.68 -0.17 -5.07
N CYS A 130 3.61 0.46 -6.23
CA CYS A 130 3.19 -0.17 -7.47
C CYS A 130 3.73 0.54 -8.71
N LEU A 131 3.73 -0.17 -9.83
CA LEU A 131 3.93 0.38 -11.17
C LEU A 131 2.58 0.81 -11.73
N LEU A 132 2.32 2.12 -11.72
CA LEU A 132 1.08 2.64 -12.28
C LEU A 132 1.07 2.53 -13.81
N LYS A 133 0.05 1.85 -14.34
CA LYS A 133 -0.22 1.71 -15.79
C LYS A 133 -1.21 2.76 -16.30
N ASN A 134 -1.50 3.79 -15.50
CA ASN A 134 -2.28 4.95 -15.93
C ASN A 134 -1.41 5.84 -16.81
N GLY A 135 -2.01 6.39 -17.86
CA GLY A 135 -1.39 7.42 -18.68
C GLY A 135 -1.29 8.76 -17.96
N THR A 136 -1.51 9.86 -18.68
CA THR A 136 -1.42 11.22 -18.16
C THR A 136 -2.35 11.44 -16.97
N ALA A 137 -1.87 12.17 -15.97
CA ALA A 137 -2.65 12.53 -14.78
C ALA A 137 -3.92 13.29 -15.17
N HIS A 138 -5.06 12.84 -14.69
CA HIS A 138 -6.32 13.57 -14.82
C HIS A 138 -6.34 14.74 -13.82
N LEU A 139 -6.77 15.91 -14.29
CA LEU A 139 -7.01 17.05 -13.41
C LEU A 139 -8.20 16.75 -12.49
N TYR A 140 -8.07 17.14 -11.21
CA TYR A 140 -9.16 17.00 -10.26
C TYR A 140 -10.43 17.73 -10.75
N ASN A 141 -11.55 17.02 -10.77
CA ASN A 141 -12.85 17.69 -10.82
C ASN A 141 -13.11 18.34 -9.46
N ARG A 142 -13.36 19.65 -9.44
CA ARG A 142 -13.77 20.32 -8.20
C ARG A 142 -15.14 19.84 -7.80
N LEU A 143 -15.23 19.31 -6.57
CA LEU A 143 -16.47 18.98 -5.89
C LEU A 143 -16.86 20.15 -4.96
N PRO A 144 -18.15 20.31 -4.62
CA PRO A 144 -18.57 21.09 -3.46
C PRO A 144 -17.82 20.64 -2.20
N GLU A 145 -17.71 21.53 -1.22
CA GLU A 145 -16.97 21.24 0.02
C GLU A 145 -17.53 20.01 0.76
N SER A 146 -18.85 19.91 0.86
CA SER A 146 -19.54 18.76 1.47
C SER A 146 -19.16 17.44 0.79
N ASP A 147 -19.28 17.42 -0.55
CA ASP A 147 -19.02 16.23 -1.35
C ASP A 147 -17.54 15.84 -1.28
N THR A 148 -16.65 16.85 -1.19
CA THR A 148 -15.22 16.62 -1.00
C THR A 148 -14.96 15.91 0.34
N ALA A 149 -15.58 16.38 1.43
CA ALA A 149 -15.43 15.76 2.75
C ALA A 149 -15.96 14.32 2.77
N ASP A 150 -17.11 14.07 2.14
CA ASP A 150 -17.70 12.74 2.05
C ASP A 150 -16.81 11.80 1.22
N MET A 151 -16.24 12.27 0.12
CA MET A 151 -15.37 11.46 -0.74
C MET A 151 -13.99 11.21 -0.11
N GLU A 152 -13.43 12.13 0.66
CA GLU A 152 -12.20 11.88 1.43
C GLU A 152 -12.47 10.82 2.53
N TYR A 153 -13.61 10.89 3.22
CA TYR A 153 -14.01 9.82 4.16
C TYR A 153 -14.19 8.47 3.46
N PHE A 154 -14.83 8.47 2.27
CA PHE A 154 -15.00 7.25 1.47
C PHE A 154 -13.66 6.65 1.08
N LEU A 155 -12.71 7.48 0.69
CA LEU A 155 -11.34 7.11 0.32
C LEU A 155 -10.57 6.51 1.49
N GLU A 156 -10.70 7.08 2.70
CA GLU A 156 -10.10 6.49 3.91
C GLU A 156 -10.58 5.05 4.15
N GLN A 157 -11.87 4.77 3.90
CA GLN A 157 -12.39 3.40 4.06
C GLN A 157 -11.83 2.46 2.98
N ILE A 158 -11.65 2.92 1.74
CA ILE A 158 -10.98 2.15 0.68
C ILE A 158 -9.57 1.76 1.14
N GLN A 159 -8.80 2.70 1.69
CA GLN A 159 -7.45 2.45 2.19
C GLN A 159 -7.40 1.46 3.38
N VAL A 160 -8.50 1.32 4.12
CA VAL A 160 -8.63 0.31 5.19
C VAL A 160 -8.98 -1.07 4.63
N VAL A 161 -9.91 -1.13 3.66
CA VAL A 161 -10.42 -2.42 3.15
C VAL A 161 -9.44 -3.10 2.18
N LEU A 162 -8.81 -2.34 1.28
CA LEU A 162 -7.94 -2.93 0.25
C LEU A 162 -6.78 -3.75 0.81
N PRO A 163 -6.04 -3.31 1.87
CA PRO A 163 -4.99 -4.12 2.48
C PRO A 163 -5.50 -5.43 3.09
N ALA A 164 -6.72 -5.45 3.64
CA ALA A 164 -7.34 -6.67 4.17
C ALA A 164 -7.65 -7.70 3.06
N LEU A 165 -7.78 -7.25 1.81
CA LEU A 165 -7.92 -8.09 0.61
C LEU A 165 -6.58 -8.41 -0.06
N GLY A 166 -5.46 -7.98 0.53
CA GLY A 166 -4.11 -8.20 0.00
C GLY A 166 -3.62 -7.12 -0.99
N TYR A 167 -4.32 -6.00 -1.14
CA TYR A 167 -3.92 -4.89 -2.01
C TYR A 167 -3.24 -3.78 -1.20
N THR A 168 -1.92 -3.76 -1.16
CA THR A 168 -1.13 -2.85 -0.31
C THR A 168 -0.63 -1.59 -1.01
N PHE A 169 -0.87 -1.45 -2.30
CA PHE A 169 -0.32 -0.38 -3.14
C PHE A 169 -0.84 1.05 -2.83
N LEU A 170 -1.89 1.19 -2.03
CA LEU A 170 -2.40 2.49 -1.55
C LEU A 170 -1.92 2.87 -0.14
N LYS A 171 -1.06 2.08 0.49
CA LYS A 171 -0.56 2.42 1.82
C LYS A 171 0.30 3.68 1.74
N GLU A 172 -0.28 4.80 2.14
CA GLU A 172 0.47 6.03 2.33
C GLU A 172 1.38 5.90 3.55
N MET A 173 2.59 6.40 3.40
CA MET A 173 3.47 6.61 4.53
C MET A 173 2.89 7.75 5.37
N LYS A 174 2.27 7.41 6.50
CA LYS A 174 1.87 8.42 7.48
C LYS A 174 3.14 9.04 8.05
N TYR A 175 3.47 10.24 7.60
CA TYR A 175 4.46 11.06 8.28
C TYR A 175 3.94 11.38 9.68
N PRO A 176 4.71 11.20 10.74
CA PRO A 176 4.44 11.89 11.98
C PRO A 176 4.64 13.39 11.69
N SER A 177 3.57 14.13 11.44
CA SER A 177 3.66 15.59 11.33
C SER A 177 4.12 16.12 12.67
N GLU A 178 5.16 16.94 12.66
CA GLU A 178 5.68 17.66 13.85
C GLU A 178 4.63 18.58 14.53
N GLN A 179 3.39 18.60 14.05
CA GLN A 179 2.34 19.50 14.54
C GLN A 179 1.36 18.88 15.54
N SER A 180 1.56 17.63 15.99
CA SER A 180 0.72 17.04 17.04
C SER A 180 1.30 17.19 18.45
N LYS A 181 1.99 18.30 18.74
CA LYS A 181 2.27 18.71 20.14
C LYS A 181 1.16 19.62 20.63
N VAL A 182 -0.03 19.10 20.86
CA VAL A 182 -1.03 19.78 21.71
C VAL A 182 -1.55 18.79 22.74
N HIS A 183 -1.10 18.97 23.95
CA HIS A 183 -1.67 18.60 25.26
C HIS A 183 -2.74 17.51 25.26
N SER A 184 -2.34 16.30 25.63
CA SER A 184 -3.25 15.38 26.29
C SER A 184 -2.82 15.18 27.74
N ILE A 185 -3.62 15.75 28.64
CA ILE A 185 -3.62 15.42 30.05
C ILE A 185 -4.09 13.97 30.14
N ALA A 186 -3.24 13.09 30.68
CA ALA A 186 -3.52 11.68 30.89
C ALA A 186 -4.55 11.44 31.98
N PRO A 187 -5.36 10.39 31.86
CA PRO A 187 -5.59 9.49 32.98
C PRO A 187 -4.90 8.15 32.74
N ALA A 188 -4.34 7.64 33.81
CA ALA A 188 -3.53 6.45 33.87
C ALA A 188 -4.25 5.17 33.46
N SER A 189 -3.41 4.20 33.06
CA SER A 189 -3.65 2.75 33.01
C SER A 189 -4.52 2.19 31.89
N VAL A 190 -3.92 1.99 30.71
CA VAL A 190 -3.83 0.71 30.00
C VAL A 190 -2.50 0.75 29.26
N GLU A 191 -1.60 -0.13 29.56
CA GLU A 191 -0.32 -0.27 28.86
C GLU A 191 -0.60 -0.71 27.42
N ASN A 192 -0.65 0.28 26.52
CA ASN A 192 -0.61 0.02 25.09
C ASN A 192 0.80 -0.46 24.74
N PHE A 193 0.95 -1.73 24.39
CA PHE A 193 2.16 -2.30 23.80
C PHE A 193 2.41 -1.75 22.39
N ASN A 194 2.44 -0.45 22.22
CA ASN A 194 2.98 0.25 21.05
C ASN A 194 4.43 0.61 21.36
N THR A 195 5.30 -0.39 21.37
CA THR A 195 6.75 -0.15 21.38
C THR A 195 7.14 0.31 19.97
N GLU A 196 7.13 1.63 19.74
CA GLU A 196 7.86 2.24 18.63
C GLU A 196 9.35 1.92 18.83
N ALA A 197 9.84 0.88 18.17
CA ALA A 197 11.24 0.51 18.28
C ALA A 197 12.01 1.22 17.17
N ASP A 198 13.04 1.97 17.54
CA ASP A 198 13.98 2.59 16.62
C ASP A 198 15.12 1.63 16.32
N PHE A 199 15.45 1.47 15.05
CA PHE A 199 16.56 0.66 14.57
C PHE A 199 17.54 1.51 13.77
N TYR A 200 18.79 1.09 13.77
CA TYR A 200 19.81 1.65 12.93
C TYR A 200 20.60 0.56 12.20
N LEU A 201 21.12 0.89 11.03
CA LEU A 201 22.08 0.10 10.27
C LEU A 201 23.30 0.98 10.02
N SER A 202 24.48 0.50 10.44
CA SER A 202 25.74 1.19 10.26
C SER A 202 26.73 0.27 9.56
N ALA A 203 27.22 0.65 8.38
CA ALA A 203 28.19 -0.10 7.60
C ALA A 203 29.18 0.86 6.95
N ARG A 204 30.43 0.88 7.41
CA ARG A 204 31.50 1.80 6.98
C ARG A 204 31.02 3.26 6.96
N ASP A 205 30.65 3.75 5.77
CA ASP A 205 30.30 5.16 5.50
C ASP A 205 28.77 5.36 5.39
N ILE A 206 27.98 4.33 5.69
CA ILE A 206 26.51 4.33 5.55
C ILE A 206 25.85 4.31 6.91
N GLN A 207 24.96 5.25 7.13
CA GLN A 207 24.07 5.28 8.28
C GLN A 207 22.63 5.34 7.82
N ALA A 208 21.83 4.42 8.31
CA ALA A 208 20.40 4.40 8.05
C ALA A 208 19.63 4.16 9.35
N LYS A 209 18.43 4.72 9.42
CA LYS A 209 17.52 4.60 10.56
C LYS A 209 16.20 4.00 10.10
N ALA A 210 15.58 3.21 10.95
CA ALA A 210 14.29 2.59 10.68
C ALA A 210 13.41 2.56 11.94
N LYS A 211 12.11 2.47 11.73
CA LYS A 211 11.09 2.33 12.77
C LYS A 211 10.12 1.21 12.42
N ILE A 212 9.55 0.58 13.46
CA ILE A 212 8.36 -0.25 13.31
C ILE A 212 7.15 0.60 13.74
N ILE A 213 6.22 0.78 12.81
CA ILE A 213 4.98 1.51 13.03
C ILE A 213 3.84 0.56 12.62
N ASP A 214 2.92 0.26 13.52
CA ASP A 214 1.81 -0.67 13.30
C ASP A 214 2.25 -2.05 12.76
N GLY A 215 3.43 -2.54 13.19
CA GLY A 215 4.00 -3.81 12.74
C GLY A 215 4.73 -3.77 11.39
N GLU A 216 4.82 -2.61 10.76
CA GLU A 216 5.46 -2.40 9.45
C GLU A 216 6.83 -1.73 9.60
N PHE A 217 7.78 -2.12 8.74
CA PHE A 217 9.17 -1.68 8.80
C PHE A 217 9.44 -0.49 7.87
N TYR A 218 9.63 0.70 8.44
CA TYR A 218 9.90 1.95 7.72
C TYR A 218 11.37 2.33 7.81
N VAL A 219 12.00 2.63 6.67
CA VAL A 219 13.28 3.33 6.63
C VAL A 219 12.99 4.82 6.66
N LEU A 220 13.67 5.54 7.56
CA LEU A 220 13.40 6.95 7.81
C LEU A 220 14.12 7.86 6.80
N LYS A 221 13.52 9.00 6.52
CA LYS A 221 14.11 10.12 5.77
C LYS A 221 15.52 10.43 6.28
N GLY A 222 16.43 10.77 5.36
CA GLY A 222 17.83 11.05 5.66
C GLY A 222 18.70 9.81 5.80
N SER A 223 18.12 8.60 5.76
CA SER A 223 18.90 7.36 5.70
C SER A 223 19.73 7.31 4.42
N GLN A 224 21.01 6.95 4.55
CA GLN A 224 21.95 6.87 3.45
C GLN A 224 21.86 5.52 2.74
N VAL A 225 22.12 5.49 1.44
CA VAL A 225 22.27 4.27 0.65
C VAL A 225 23.63 4.22 -0.03
N ARG A 226 24.19 3.04 -0.17
CA ARG A 226 25.47 2.85 -0.84
C ARG A 226 25.36 3.22 -2.32
N ARG A 227 26.40 3.89 -2.84
CA ARG A 227 26.46 4.25 -4.27
C ARG A 227 26.66 3.01 -5.15
N ASP A 228 27.61 2.18 -4.76
CA ASP A 228 27.97 1.00 -5.53
C ASP A 228 27.08 -0.20 -5.19
N VAL A 229 26.67 -0.94 -6.21
CA VAL A 229 25.92 -2.18 -6.09
C VAL A 229 26.85 -3.34 -6.38
N SER A 230 27.07 -4.21 -5.40
CA SER A 230 27.88 -5.42 -5.59
C SER A 230 27.02 -6.58 -6.11
N GLN A 231 27.57 -7.35 -7.05
CA GLN A 231 26.92 -8.57 -7.55
C GLN A 231 27.19 -9.77 -6.61
N PRO A 232 26.30 -10.80 -6.58
CA PRO A 232 25.00 -10.92 -7.21
C PRO A 232 23.87 -10.36 -6.35
N THR A 233 23.02 -9.56 -6.95
CA THR A 233 21.84 -9.02 -6.29
C THR A 233 20.61 -9.84 -6.65
N HIS A 234 19.71 -10.07 -5.69
CA HIS A 234 18.41 -10.65 -5.99
C HIS A 234 17.64 -9.76 -6.98
N ASN A 235 16.82 -10.36 -7.85
CA ASN A 235 16.02 -9.62 -8.84
C ASN A 235 15.19 -8.51 -8.21
N TYR A 236 14.63 -8.74 -7.01
CA TYR A 236 13.97 -7.73 -6.19
C TYR A 236 14.77 -6.41 -6.09
N MET A 237 16.06 -6.49 -5.79
CA MET A 237 16.89 -5.31 -5.58
C MET A 237 17.23 -4.61 -6.91
N LYS A 238 17.37 -5.39 -8.00
CA LYS A 238 17.64 -4.84 -9.34
C LYS A 238 16.51 -3.97 -9.83
N ASN A 239 15.28 -4.27 -9.45
CA ASN A 239 14.08 -3.58 -9.91
C ASN A 239 13.65 -2.47 -8.93
N LEU A 240 13.59 -2.74 -7.63
CA LEU A 240 13.12 -1.78 -6.65
C LEU A 240 14.05 -0.57 -6.52
N ARG A 241 15.35 -0.79 -6.44
CA ARG A 241 16.31 0.30 -6.21
C ARG A 241 16.29 1.38 -7.30
N PRO A 242 16.35 1.07 -8.62
CA PRO A 242 16.15 2.07 -9.67
C PRO A 242 14.84 2.83 -9.55
N GLN A 243 13.73 2.14 -9.26
CA GLN A 243 12.43 2.76 -9.09
C GLN A 243 12.40 3.77 -7.94
N LEU A 244 13.10 3.49 -6.83
CA LEU A 244 13.20 4.43 -5.72
C LEU A 244 13.94 5.72 -6.11
N PHE A 245 14.93 5.65 -7.00
CA PHE A 245 15.59 6.81 -7.57
C PHE A 245 14.70 7.55 -8.59
N GLU A 246 14.06 6.83 -9.50
CA GLU A 246 13.16 7.40 -10.52
C GLU A 246 11.96 8.12 -9.89
N ASN A 247 11.41 7.56 -8.81
CA ASN A 247 10.31 8.16 -8.07
C ASN A 247 10.75 9.22 -7.04
N ASN A 248 12.04 9.60 -7.06
CA ASN A 248 12.64 10.59 -6.15
C ASN A 248 12.45 10.27 -4.65
N ILE A 249 12.28 8.99 -4.33
CA ILE A 249 12.25 8.48 -2.94
C ILE A 249 13.67 8.48 -2.38
N ILE A 250 14.65 8.13 -3.21
CA ILE A 250 16.08 8.31 -2.93
C ILE A 250 16.61 9.39 -3.86
N ASP A 251 17.29 10.39 -3.29
CA ASP A 251 17.94 11.45 -4.05
C ASP A 251 19.15 10.89 -4.80
N PRO A 252 19.20 11.01 -6.14
CA PRO A 252 20.30 10.49 -6.94
C PRO A 252 21.65 11.21 -6.75
N ASN A 253 21.66 12.42 -6.16
CA ASN A 253 22.86 13.21 -5.92
C ASN A 253 23.46 12.92 -4.54
N THR A 254 22.62 12.90 -3.52
CA THR A 254 23.03 12.70 -2.12
C THR A 254 23.04 11.25 -1.69
N TYR A 255 22.31 10.37 -2.39
CA TYR A 255 22.09 8.98 -2.02
C TYR A 255 21.47 8.84 -0.65
N THR A 256 20.45 9.68 -0.36
CA THR A 256 19.68 9.67 0.88
C THR A 256 18.19 9.56 0.60
N PHE A 257 17.47 8.96 1.52
CA PHE A 257 16.00 8.93 1.44
C PHE A 257 15.44 10.34 1.64
N ASN A 258 14.65 10.82 0.68
CA ASN A 258 13.94 12.09 0.74
C ASN A 258 12.71 12.03 1.66
N GLN A 259 12.22 10.85 1.92
CA GLN A 259 11.05 10.57 2.73
C GLN A 259 11.18 9.22 3.41
N ASP A 260 10.32 8.96 4.42
CA ASP A 260 10.20 7.63 5.01
C ASP A 260 9.64 6.66 3.97
N TYR A 261 10.11 5.42 3.97
CA TYR A 261 9.68 4.42 3.00
C TYR A 261 9.41 3.07 3.65
N LEU A 262 8.24 2.50 3.36
CA LEU A 262 7.83 1.19 3.84
C LEU A 262 8.49 0.08 3.05
N PHE A 263 9.16 -0.83 3.75
CA PHE A 263 9.71 -2.05 3.18
C PHE A 263 8.92 -3.28 3.64
N SER A 264 8.82 -4.27 2.76
CA SER A 264 8.17 -5.55 3.06
C SER A 264 8.91 -6.36 4.14
N SER A 265 10.18 -6.05 4.41
CA SER A 265 10.96 -6.69 5.46
C SER A 265 12.24 -5.92 5.78
N PRO A 266 12.83 -6.14 6.98
CA PRO A 266 14.16 -5.60 7.32
C PRO A 266 15.26 -6.03 6.33
N SER A 267 15.15 -7.23 5.72
CA SER A 267 16.11 -7.72 4.74
C SER A 267 16.00 -7.00 3.40
N ALA A 268 14.78 -6.69 2.96
CA ALA A 268 14.54 -5.89 1.77
C ALA A 268 15.12 -4.47 1.93
N ALA A 269 14.88 -3.84 3.07
CA ALA A 269 15.43 -2.53 3.41
C ALA A 269 16.97 -2.56 3.44
N GLY A 270 17.55 -3.51 4.15
CA GLY A 270 19.01 -3.67 4.23
C GLY A 270 19.67 -3.91 2.88
N ALA A 271 19.04 -4.69 2.00
CA ALA A 271 19.56 -4.96 0.67
C ALA A 271 19.60 -3.69 -0.20
N VAL A 272 18.54 -2.88 -0.20
CA VAL A 272 18.51 -1.60 -0.92
C VAL A 272 19.56 -0.63 -0.39
N ILE A 273 19.69 -0.51 0.93
CA ILE A 273 20.62 0.40 1.59
C ILE A 273 22.06 -0.01 1.32
N LEU A 274 22.40 -1.29 1.51
CA LEU A 274 23.76 -1.79 1.38
C LEU A 274 24.20 -2.07 -0.07
N GLY A 275 23.27 -2.06 -1.04
CA GLY A 275 23.57 -2.39 -2.42
C GLY A 275 24.03 -3.85 -2.61
N ARG A 276 23.64 -4.77 -1.72
CA ARG A 276 23.99 -6.20 -1.78
C ARG A 276 22.93 -7.05 -1.09
N ALA A 277 22.91 -8.35 -1.39
CA ALA A 277 22.15 -9.28 -0.60
C ALA A 277 22.64 -9.28 0.87
N CYS A 278 21.74 -9.25 1.81
CA CYS A 278 22.06 -9.27 3.24
C CYS A 278 20.95 -9.93 4.06
N ASN A 279 21.30 -10.38 5.26
CA ASN A 279 20.31 -10.74 6.27
C ASN A 279 19.99 -9.52 7.11
N GLY A 280 18.95 -8.78 6.73
CA GLY A 280 18.54 -7.54 7.44
C GLY A 280 18.24 -7.76 8.91
N ARG A 281 17.78 -8.97 9.31
CA ARG A 281 17.54 -9.29 10.72
C ARG A 281 18.84 -9.27 11.57
N LYS A 282 20.00 -9.43 10.94
CA LYS A 282 21.33 -9.34 11.58
C LYS A 282 21.99 -7.98 11.39
N GLU A 283 21.69 -7.28 10.28
CA GLU A 283 22.30 -5.98 9.97
C GLU A 283 21.66 -4.82 10.77
N TRP A 284 20.33 -4.85 10.95
CA TRP A 284 19.64 -3.86 11.75
C TRP A 284 19.81 -4.12 13.24
N LYS A 285 20.09 -3.06 13.99
CA LYS A 285 20.25 -3.09 15.44
C LYS A 285 19.27 -2.11 16.09
N ASP A 286 18.71 -2.54 17.21
CA ASP A 286 17.88 -1.67 18.04
C ASP A 286 18.72 -0.55 18.66
N SER A 287 18.17 0.68 18.68
CA SER A 287 18.88 1.89 19.11
C SER A 287 19.12 1.95 20.63
N THR A 288 18.37 1.18 21.41
CA THR A 288 18.42 1.21 22.87
C THR A 288 19.49 0.27 23.42
N ASN A 289 19.47 -0.99 23.01
CA ASN A 289 20.33 -2.04 23.56
C ASN A 289 21.39 -2.54 22.56
N HIS A 290 21.37 -2.03 21.35
CA HIS A 290 22.26 -2.44 20.24
C HIS A 290 22.15 -3.92 19.85
N LEU A 291 21.04 -4.57 20.21
CA LEU A 291 20.74 -5.94 19.82
C LEU A 291 20.38 -6.00 18.34
N THR A 292 20.69 -7.11 17.68
CA THR A 292 20.19 -7.32 16.32
C THR A 292 18.65 -7.39 16.32
N TYR A 293 18.03 -7.04 15.22
CA TYR A 293 16.57 -7.14 15.05
C TYR A 293 16.06 -8.54 15.40
N GLU A 294 16.80 -9.59 15.05
CA GLU A 294 16.48 -10.98 15.37
C GLU A 294 16.43 -11.21 16.88
N THR A 295 17.46 -10.80 17.61
CA THR A 295 17.52 -10.93 19.06
C THR A 295 16.49 -10.06 19.77
N TRP A 296 16.30 -8.83 19.28
CA TRP A 296 15.27 -7.95 19.80
C TRP A 296 13.86 -8.58 19.66
N GLN A 297 13.55 -9.14 18.49
CA GLN A 297 12.27 -9.82 18.26
C GLN A 297 12.07 -11.05 19.16
N GLN A 298 13.13 -11.85 19.36
CA GLN A 298 13.08 -13.00 20.27
C GLN A 298 12.80 -12.57 21.71
N ASN A 299 13.49 -11.54 22.18
CA ASN A 299 13.28 -11.01 23.53
C ASN A 299 11.84 -10.47 23.74
N GLN A 300 11.21 -9.90 22.72
CA GLN A 300 9.81 -9.48 22.82
C GLN A 300 8.87 -10.67 23.02
N VAL A 301 9.09 -11.77 22.31
CA VAL A 301 8.29 -13.01 22.45
C VAL A 301 8.51 -13.64 23.83
N GLU A 302 9.75 -13.72 24.32
CA GLU A 302 10.07 -14.32 25.62
C GLU A 302 9.47 -13.55 26.80
N ARG A 303 9.40 -12.22 26.73
CA ARG A 303 8.74 -11.39 27.75
C ARG A 303 7.26 -11.72 27.92
N VAL A 304 6.55 -11.91 26.80
CA VAL A 304 5.11 -12.24 26.80
C VAL A 304 4.83 -13.64 27.37
N ILE A 305 5.80 -14.55 27.29
CA ILE A 305 5.65 -15.94 27.84
C ILE A 305 5.89 -15.98 29.35
N GLN A 306 6.61 -15.01 29.94
CA GLN A 306 6.95 -14.95 31.36
C GLN A 306 5.94 -14.16 32.21
N GLU A 307 5.02 -13.42 31.60
CA GLU A 307 3.85 -12.78 32.23
C GLU A 307 2.61 -13.71 32.18
#